data_044c80d34b37a1ff966af567ab4fe185
#
_entry.id   044c80d34b37a1ff966af567ab4fe185
#
_cell.length_a   1.000
_cell.length_b   1.000
_cell.length_c   1.000
_cell.angle_alpha   90.00
_cell.angle_beta   90.00
_cell.angle_gamma   90.00
#
_symmetry.space_group_name_H-M   'P 1'
#
loop_
_entity.id
_entity.type
_entity.pdbx_description
1 polymer ?
#
loop_
_entity_poly.entity_id
_entity_poly.type
_entity_poly.pdbx_seq_one_letter_code
_entity_poly.pdbx_strand_id
1 'polypeptide(L)'
;MKAELKWLEDPRVFRINRLDAHSDHMYYGSEAEMEAGKSRFMQSLNGTWRFAWSRCPKERPADFFKEGYDTGKWDFIQVPGHMELQGYDKIHYINTMYPWEGHVQM
;
A
#
# COMPACT_ATOMS: atom_id res chain seq x y z
N MET A 1 10.55 -13.39 1.59
CA MET A 1 10.20 -13.69 0.18
C MET A 1 10.38 -12.44 -0.64
N LYS A 2 11.05 -12.54 -1.75
CA LYS A 2 11.32 -11.41 -2.63
C LYS A 2 10.26 -11.33 -3.74
N ALA A 3 9.66 -10.15 -3.93
CA ALA A 3 8.68 -9.93 -4.98
C ALA A 3 9.33 -10.05 -6.37
N GLU A 4 8.61 -10.66 -7.30
CA GLU A 4 9.04 -10.86 -8.67
C GLU A 4 8.20 -10.01 -9.64
N LEU A 5 8.86 -9.36 -10.59
CA LEU A 5 8.16 -8.50 -11.55
C LEU A 5 7.14 -9.26 -12.41
N LYS A 6 7.39 -10.54 -12.69
CA LYS A 6 6.46 -11.38 -13.45
C LYS A 6 5.07 -11.50 -12.82
N TRP A 7 4.95 -11.28 -11.50
CA TRP A 7 3.65 -11.33 -10.83
C TRP A 7 2.70 -10.23 -11.29
N LEU A 8 3.24 -9.10 -11.75
CA LEU A 8 2.44 -7.99 -12.26
C LEU A 8 1.75 -8.31 -13.59
N GLU A 9 2.25 -9.31 -14.30
CA GLU A 9 1.77 -9.70 -15.63
C GLU A 9 0.91 -10.96 -15.61
N ASP A 10 0.78 -11.63 -14.46
CA ASP A 10 0.04 -12.88 -14.32
C ASP A 10 -1.24 -12.66 -13.51
N PRO A 11 -2.41 -12.68 -14.17
CA PRO A 11 -3.70 -12.44 -13.48
C PRO A 11 -4.06 -13.53 -12.47
N ARG A 12 -3.37 -14.67 -12.48
CA ARG A 12 -3.59 -15.72 -11.49
C ARG A 12 -2.90 -15.40 -10.17
N VAL A 13 -1.92 -14.49 -10.18
CA VAL A 13 -1.22 -14.01 -8.98
C VAL A 13 -1.90 -12.75 -8.49
N PHE A 14 -2.95 -12.89 -7.71
CA PHE A 14 -3.71 -11.76 -7.18
C PHE A 14 -3.46 -11.52 -5.68
N ARG A 15 -2.78 -12.45 -5.02
CA ARG A 15 -2.39 -12.28 -3.61
C ARG A 15 -1.17 -13.16 -3.27
N ILE A 16 -0.27 -12.59 -2.51
CA ILE A 16 0.86 -13.29 -1.89
C ILE A 16 1.04 -12.71 -0.50
N ASN A 17 1.16 -13.56 0.51
CA ASN A 17 1.27 -13.16 1.91
C ASN A 17 0.13 -12.26 2.40
N ARG A 18 -1.08 -12.54 1.94
CA ARG A 18 -2.31 -11.87 2.38
C ARG A 18 -3.26 -12.89 2.97
N LEU A 19 -3.95 -12.48 4.01
CA LEU A 19 -5.04 -13.27 4.57
C LEU A 19 -6.20 -13.36 3.60
N ASP A 20 -6.99 -14.42 3.71
CA ASP A 20 -8.23 -14.53 2.98
C ASP A 20 -9.18 -13.40 3.36
N ALA A 21 -10.07 -13.06 2.44
CA ALA A 21 -11.12 -12.09 2.72
C ALA A 21 -11.96 -12.58 3.92
N HIS A 22 -12.16 -11.72 4.89
CA HIS A 22 -12.87 -12.01 6.12
C HIS A 22 -13.55 -10.75 6.66
N SER A 23 -14.54 -10.94 7.51
CA SER A 23 -15.10 -9.83 8.26
C SER A 23 -14.15 -9.40 9.37
N ASP A 24 -14.18 -8.12 9.70
CA ASP A 24 -13.35 -7.56 10.74
C ASP A 24 -14.22 -6.84 11.78
N HIS A 25 -13.69 -6.71 12.98
CA HIS A 25 -14.30 -5.96 14.07
C HIS A 25 -13.23 -5.59 15.10
N MET A 26 -13.56 -4.64 15.96
CA MET A 26 -12.65 -4.17 16.98
C MET A 26 -12.63 -5.11 18.19
N TYR A 27 -11.43 -5.49 18.62
CA TYR A 27 -11.20 -6.23 19.85
C TYR A 27 -10.65 -5.28 20.92
N TYR A 28 -11.06 -5.49 22.16
CA TYR A 28 -10.58 -4.72 23.32
C TYR A 28 -10.06 -5.67 24.40
N GLY A 29 -9.01 -5.24 25.10
CA GLY A 29 -8.43 -6.04 26.19
C GLY A 29 -9.21 -5.94 27.50
N SER A 30 -10.07 -4.93 27.63
CA SER A 30 -10.91 -4.70 28.81
C SER A 30 -12.12 -3.82 28.46
N GLU A 31 -13.09 -3.81 29.35
CA GLU A 31 -14.26 -2.95 29.24
C GLU A 31 -13.87 -1.46 29.30
N ALA A 32 -12.87 -1.14 30.11
CA ALA A 32 -12.34 0.23 30.20
C ALA A 32 -11.74 0.72 28.87
N GLU A 33 -11.04 -0.15 28.14
CA GLU A 33 -10.56 0.17 26.79
C GLU A 33 -11.69 0.45 25.82
N MET A 34 -12.74 -0.35 25.87
CA MET A 34 -13.93 -0.18 25.03
C MET A 34 -14.60 1.16 25.31
N GLU A 35 -14.80 1.52 26.55
CA GLU A 35 -15.40 2.80 26.95
C GLU A 35 -14.52 3.99 26.55
N ALA A 36 -13.20 3.85 26.63
CA ALA A 36 -12.25 4.87 26.20
C ALA A 36 -12.09 4.98 24.68
N GLY A 37 -12.61 4.01 23.93
CA GLY A 37 -12.45 3.97 22.46
C GLY A 37 -11.01 3.68 22.02
N LYS A 38 -10.20 3.08 22.87
CA LYS A 38 -8.79 2.75 22.59
C LYS A 38 -8.54 1.28 22.84
N SER A 39 -7.95 0.59 21.86
CA SER A 39 -7.63 -0.82 21.95
C SER A 39 -6.13 -1.06 21.95
N ARG A 40 -5.64 -1.91 22.86
CA ARG A 40 -4.26 -2.42 22.86
C ARG A 40 -3.94 -3.26 21.62
N PHE A 41 -4.96 -3.77 20.93
CA PHE A 41 -4.81 -4.59 19.73
C PHE A 41 -4.79 -3.78 18.46
N MET A 42 -4.87 -2.45 18.55
CA MET A 42 -4.82 -1.56 17.41
C MET A 42 -3.64 -0.59 17.52
N GLN A 43 -2.84 -0.54 16.47
CA GLN A 43 -1.75 0.42 16.33
C GLN A 43 -2.02 1.34 15.16
N SER A 44 -1.98 2.64 15.38
CA SER A 44 -2.07 3.62 14.28
C SER A 44 -0.75 3.66 13.51
N LEU A 45 -0.85 3.63 12.19
CA LEU A 45 0.28 3.85 11.29
C LEU A 45 0.36 5.31 10.80
N ASN A 46 -0.48 6.20 11.34
CA ASN A 46 -0.40 7.62 11.02
C ASN A 46 0.92 8.20 11.51
N GLY A 47 1.45 9.14 10.77
CA GLY A 47 2.68 9.83 11.14
C GLY A 47 3.64 10.02 9.98
N THR A 48 4.88 10.26 10.32
CA THR A 48 5.96 10.47 9.35
C THR A 48 6.68 9.16 9.09
N TRP A 49 6.77 8.78 7.83
CA TRP A 49 7.41 7.55 7.38
C TRP A 49 8.58 7.82 6.44
N ARG A 50 9.55 6.94 6.44
CA ARG A 50 10.56 6.89 5.39
C ARG A 50 9.92 6.49 4.08
N PHE A 51 10.28 7.17 2.99
CA PHE A 51 9.65 6.96 1.70
C PHE A 51 10.66 7.00 0.56
N ALA A 52 10.59 6.04 -0.32
CA ALA A 52 11.35 6.01 -1.57
C ALA A 52 10.40 5.89 -2.75
N TRP A 53 10.40 6.89 -3.61
CA TRP A 53 9.65 6.87 -4.85
C TRP A 53 10.50 6.27 -5.97
N SER A 54 9.90 5.44 -6.80
CA SER A 54 10.53 4.88 -7.99
C SER A 54 9.64 5.12 -9.19
N ARG A 55 10.25 5.52 -10.29
CA ARG A 55 9.53 5.85 -11.52
C ARG A 55 8.75 4.65 -12.09
N CYS A 56 9.31 3.46 -11.92
CA CYS A 56 8.68 2.22 -12.37
C CYS A 56 9.11 1.05 -11.46
N PRO A 57 8.37 -0.07 -11.49
CA PRO A 57 8.68 -1.22 -10.63
C PRO A 57 10.09 -1.78 -10.77
N LYS A 58 10.71 -1.64 -11.94
CA LYS A 58 12.06 -2.12 -12.18
C LYS A 58 13.11 -1.37 -11.37
N GLU A 59 12.86 -0.11 -11.06
CA GLU A 59 13.78 0.77 -10.32
C GLU A 59 13.59 0.70 -8.81
N ARG A 60 12.65 -0.10 -8.32
CA ARG A 60 12.39 -0.19 -6.89
C ARG A 60 13.58 -0.71 -6.10
N PRO A 61 13.77 -0.28 -4.85
CA PRO A 61 14.74 -0.92 -3.95
C PRO A 61 14.30 -2.35 -3.65
N ALA A 62 14.98 -3.35 -4.22
CA ALA A 62 14.51 -4.73 -4.19
C ALA A 62 14.60 -5.41 -2.81
N ASP A 63 15.51 -4.95 -1.96
CA ASP A 63 15.78 -5.55 -0.65
C ASP A 63 15.30 -4.70 0.52
N PHE A 64 14.40 -3.75 0.28
CA PHE A 64 13.92 -2.79 1.28
C PHE A 64 13.27 -3.45 2.50
N PHE A 65 12.75 -4.65 2.35
CA PHE A 65 12.07 -5.40 3.42
C PHE A 65 13.03 -6.06 4.42
N LYS A 66 14.33 -6.08 4.14
CA LYS A 66 15.31 -6.67 5.03
C LYS A 66 15.57 -5.76 6.23
N GLU A 67 15.66 -6.35 7.43
CA GLU A 67 15.82 -5.60 8.68
C GLU A 67 17.03 -4.66 8.69
N GLY A 68 18.14 -5.05 8.19
CA GLY A 68 19.35 -4.23 8.14
C GLY A 68 19.42 -3.25 6.97
N TYR A 69 18.35 -3.09 6.19
CA TYR A 69 18.35 -2.22 5.03
C TYR A 69 18.49 -0.75 5.42
N ASP A 70 19.45 -0.04 4.82
CA ASP A 70 19.70 1.37 5.10
C ASP A 70 18.73 2.27 4.33
N THR A 71 17.83 2.92 5.05
CA THR A 71 16.90 3.92 4.52
C THR A 71 17.34 5.35 4.80
N GLY A 72 18.59 5.58 5.20
CA GLY A 72 19.07 6.89 5.61
C GLY A 72 19.00 7.98 4.55
N LYS A 73 19.01 7.59 3.27
CA LYS A 73 18.90 8.51 2.13
C LYS A 73 17.49 8.65 1.58
N TRP A 74 16.53 7.94 2.17
CA TRP A 74 15.13 8.04 1.75
C TRP A 74 14.52 9.35 2.26
N ASP A 75 13.51 9.82 1.55
CA ASP A 75 12.71 10.96 1.96
C ASP A 75 11.74 10.60 3.08
N PHE A 76 10.97 11.58 3.51
CA PHE A 76 9.87 11.40 4.46
C PHE A 76 8.55 11.72 3.79
N ILE A 77 7.51 11.00 4.19
CA ILE A 77 6.14 11.24 3.75
C ILE A 77 5.21 11.26 4.95
N GLN A 78 4.15 12.05 4.86
CA GLN A 78 3.11 12.09 5.87
C GLN A 78 2.01 11.07 5.56
N VAL A 79 1.61 10.30 6.55
CA VAL A 79 0.56 9.30 6.47
C VAL A 79 -0.54 9.63 7.49
N PRO A 80 -1.80 9.70 7.12
CA PRO A 80 -2.35 9.52 5.78
C PRO A 80 -2.08 10.69 4.84
N GLY A 81 -2.04 10.42 3.54
CA GLY A 81 -1.86 11.43 2.51
C GLY A 81 -1.64 10.81 1.14
N HIS A 82 -1.75 11.65 0.12
CA HIS A 82 -1.45 11.26 -1.25
C HIS A 82 -0.02 11.70 -1.58
N MET A 83 0.78 10.79 -2.11
CA MET A 83 2.17 11.09 -2.46
C MET A 83 2.27 12.18 -3.52
N GLU A 84 1.31 12.25 -4.45
CA GLU A 84 1.28 13.24 -5.51
C GLU A 84 1.13 14.67 -4.96
N LEU A 85 0.41 14.85 -3.87
CA LEU A 85 0.24 16.14 -3.19
C LEU A 85 1.46 16.52 -2.35
N GLN A 86 2.39 15.58 -2.15
CA GLN A 86 3.63 15.78 -1.39
C GLN A 86 4.86 15.90 -2.30
N GLY A 87 4.67 16.06 -3.60
CA GLY A 87 5.72 16.33 -4.56
C GLY A 87 6.25 15.12 -5.31
N TYR A 88 5.60 13.96 -5.19
CA TYR A 88 5.99 12.74 -5.87
C TYR A 88 5.01 12.39 -6.96
N ASP A 89 5.53 12.07 -8.16
CA ASP A 89 4.72 11.73 -9.32
C ASP A 89 3.75 12.86 -9.72
N LYS A 90 2.80 12.54 -10.58
CA LYS A 90 1.78 13.46 -11.08
C LYS A 90 0.40 12.95 -10.73
N ILE A 91 -0.53 13.87 -10.52
CA ILE A 91 -1.93 13.52 -10.38
C ILE A 91 -2.45 13.07 -11.75
N HIS A 92 -2.83 11.79 -11.82
CA HIS A 92 -3.43 11.21 -13.02
C HIS A 92 -4.93 11.04 -12.79
N TYR A 93 -5.73 11.80 -13.51
CA TYR A 93 -7.14 11.53 -13.62
C TYR A 93 -7.36 10.74 -14.92
N ILE A 94 -7.58 9.45 -14.77
CA ILE A 94 -7.89 8.59 -15.90
C ILE A 94 -9.37 8.25 -15.83
N ASN A 95 -10.15 8.88 -16.70
CA ASN A 95 -11.50 8.45 -16.95
C ASN A 95 -11.41 7.29 -17.93
N THR A 96 -11.11 6.10 -17.44
CA THR A 96 -10.96 4.93 -18.31
C THR A 96 -12.31 4.48 -18.81
N MET A 97 -12.50 4.58 -20.12
CA MET A 97 -13.50 3.77 -20.79
C MET A 97 -13.18 2.29 -20.56
N TYR A 98 -14.21 1.49 -20.40
CA TYR A 98 -13.99 0.05 -20.32
C TYR A 98 -13.22 -0.43 -21.56
N PRO A 99 -12.35 -1.46 -21.43
CA PRO A 99 -11.52 -1.89 -22.57
C PRO A 99 -12.29 -2.30 -23.81
N TRP A 100 -13.57 -2.64 -23.67
CA TRP A 100 -14.47 -3.03 -24.77
C TRP A 100 -15.32 -1.87 -25.31
N GLU A 101 -15.29 -0.69 -24.70
CA GLU A 101 -16.00 0.46 -25.24
C GLU A 101 -15.38 0.91 -26.57
N GLY A 102 -16.21 1.06 -27.58
CA GLY A 102 -15.76 1.41 -28.90
C GLY A 102 -15.28 0.23 -29.77
N HIS A 103 -15.24 -0.97 -29.20
CA HIS A 103 -14.83 -2.19 -29.92
C HIS A 103 -15.94 -3.22 -30.08
N VAL A 104 -17.14 -2.92 -29.61
CA VAL A 104 -18.28 -3.79 -29.82
C VAL A 104 -18.78 -3.62 -31.24
N GLN A 105 -18.24 -4.42 -32.13
CA GLN A 105 -18.88 -4.65 -33.41
C GLN A 105 -20.04 -5.61 -33.15
N MET A 106 -21.22 -5.09 -33.20
CA MET A 106 -22.38 -5.93 -33.29
C MET A 106 -22.56 -6.43 -34.71
#